data_725dc165bc39e8621d71fecf7e67cd12
#
_entry.id   725dc165bc39e8621d71fecf7e67cd12
#
_cell.length_a   1.000
_cell.length_b   1.000
_cell.length_c   1.000
_cell.angle_alpha   90.00
_cell.angle_beta   90.00
_cell.angle_gamma   90.00
#
_symmetry.space_group_name_H-M   'P 1'
#
loop_
_entity.id
_entity.type
_entity.pdbx_description
1 polymer ?
#
loop_
_entity_poly.entity_id
_entity_poly.type
_entity_poly.pdbx_seq_one_letter_code
_entity_poly.pdbx_strand_id
1 'polypeptide(L)'
;MVKVTLKSAEGDVFEVDEELALESLMVKNMIEDVGLDSAISLPNVSSTILAKVIEYIKFHMDAQKDGSKKTSEEIKAFDDDFVNVGIPTLFEMVLASNYLNVKSLLSLTCNTVANMIKTKPPAEVKEMFTSAKQAKA
;
A
#
# COMPACT_ATOMS: atom_id res chain seq x y z
N MET A 1 7.71 -20.57 -10.65
CA MET A 1 7.72 -19.50 -9.62
C MET A 1 6.66 -19.77 -8.57
N VAL A 2 7.00 -19.55 -7.33
CA VAL A 2 6.07 -19.78 -6.23
C VAL A 2 5.11 -18.60 -6.16
N LYS A 3 3.83 -18.89 -6.04
CA LYS A 3 2.78 -17.88 -5.92
C LYS A 3 2.19 -17.89 -4.52
N VAL A 4 1.83 -16.71 -4.05
CA VAL A 4 1.16 -16.52 -2.77
C VAL A 4 -0.25 -16.00 -3.06
N THR A 5 -1.24 -16.56 -2.40
CA THR A 5 -2.63 -16.14 -2.55
C THR A 5 -3.02 -15.21 -1.41
N LEU A 6 -3.44 -13.99 -1.75
CA LEU A 6 -3.90 -12.99 -0.80
C LEU A 6 -5.40 -12.81 -0.98
N LYS A 7 -6.13 -12.65 0.11
CA LYS A 7 -7.57 -12.49 0.08
C LYS A 7 -7.96 -11.17 0.77
N SER A 8 -8.65 -10.31 0.04
CA SER A 8 -9.06 -9.01 0.54
C SER A 8 -10.24 -9.07 1.50
N ALA A 9 -10.61 -7.91 2.07
CA ALA A 9 -11.76 -7.79 2.97
C ALA A 9 -13.06 -8.26 2.31
N GLU A 10 -13.22 -8.02 1.01
CA GLU A 10 -14.41 -8.42 0.25
C GLU A 10 -14.36 -9.89 -0.21
N GLY A 11 -13.24 -10.58 0.03
CA GLY A 11 -13.09 -11.96 -0.38
C GLY A 11 -12.47 -12.14 -1.76
N ASP A 12 -12.04 -11.08 -2.41
CA ASP A 12 -11.37 -11.17 -3.70
C ASP A 12 -9.98 -11.77 -3.53
N VAL A 13 -9.60 -12.60 -4.47
CA VAL A 13 -8.33 -13.35 -4.43
C VAL A 13 -7.32 -12.70 -5.36
N PHE A 14 -6.11 -12.49 -4.84
CA PHE A 14 -4.98 -11.96 -5.61
C PHE A 14 -3.82 -12.95 -5.53
N GLU A 15 -3.35 -13.39 -6.68
CA GLU A 15 -2.16 -14.23 -6.73
C GLU A 15 -0.95 -13.36 -7.08
N VAL A 16 0.07 -13.41 -6.24
CA VAL A 16 1.30 -12.62 -6.42
C VAL A 16 2.51 -13.54 -6.29
N ASP A 17 3.63 -13.11 -6.87
CA ASP A 17 4.89 -13.83 -6.71
C ASP A 17 5.33 -13.75 -5.24
N GLU A 18 5.96 -14.81 -4.77
CA GLU A 18 6.46 -14.86 -3.39
C GLU A 18 7.39 -13.68 -3.09
N GLU A 19 8.27 -13.32 -4.03
CA GLU A 19 9.19 -12.19 -3.84
C GLU A 19 8.43 -10.91 -3.53
N LEU A 20 7.32 -10.67 -4.25
CA LEU A 20 6.50 -9.49 -4.03
C LEU A 20 5.82 -9.56 -2.66
N ALA A 21 5.30 -10.72 -2.31
CA ALA A 21 4.61 -10.91 -1.03
C ALA A 21 5.54 -10.67 0.16
N LEU A 22 6.80 -11.04 0.04
CA LEU A 22 7.78 -10.89 1.12
C LEU A 22 8.17 -9.45 1.40
N GLU A 23 7.80 -8.50 0.54
CA GLU A 23 7.98 -7.07 0.81
C GLU A 23 7.05 -6.58 1.93
N SER A 24 5.97 -7.31 2.20
CA SER A 24 5.14 -7.07 3.38
C SER A 24 5.65 -7.93 4.52
N LEU A 25 6.13 -7.31 5.58
CA LEU A 25 6.63 -8.05 6.74
C LEU A 25 5.51 -8.88 7.37
N MET A 26 4.29 -8.36 7.41
CA MET A 26 3.15 -9.08 7.97
C MET A 26 2.86 -10.36 7.17
N VAL A 27 2.85 -10.27 5.83
CA VAL A 27 2.63 -11.43 4.97
C VAL A 27 3.77 -12.43 5.13
N LYS A 28 5.01 -11.94 5.19
CA LYS A 28 6.18 -12.80 5.42
C LYS A 28 6.03 -13.62 6.70
N ASN A 29 5.63 -12.97 7.78
CA ASN A 29 5.43 -13.64 9.07
C ASN A 29 4.30 -14.67 8.99
N MET A 30 3.22 -14.36 8.30
CA MET A 30 2.11 -15.30 8.13
C MET A 30 2.51 -16.52 7.31
N ILE A 31 3.32 -16.33 6.27
CA ILE A 31 3.85 -17.45 5.47
C ILE A 31 4.69 -18.39 6.35
N GLU A 32 5.52 -17.84 7.23
CA GLU A 32 6.32 -18.62 8.15
C GLU A 32 5.47 -19.45 9.11
N ASP A 33 4.30 -18.91 9.51
CA ASP A 33 3.40 -19.57 10.46
C ASP A 33 2.51 -20.63 9.80
N VAL A 34 1.92 -20.31 8.63
CA VAL A 34 0.87 -21.15 8.02
C VAL A 34 1.29 -21.79 6.70
N GLY A 35 2.45 -21.43 6.16
CA GLY A 35 2.94 -21.97 4.89
C GLY A 35 2.34 -21.28 3.68
N LEU A 36 2.77 -21.75 2.49
CA LEU A 36 2.39 -21.15 1.21
C LEU A 36 1.10 -21.73 0.62
N ASP A 37 0.63 -22.84 1.15
CA ASP A 37 -0.50 -23.57 0.58
C ASP A 37 -1.86 -22.96 0.93
N SER A 38 -1.89 -22.10 1.93
CA SER A 38 -3.13 -21.48 2.38
C SER A 38 -3.22 -20.03 1.92
N ALA A 39 -4.43 -19.61 1.58
CA ALA A 39 -4.68 -18.19 1.28
C ALA A 39 -4.47 -17.36 2.53
N ILE A 40 -3.82 -16.21 2.38
CA ILE A 40 -3.58 -15.27 3.47
C ILE A 40 -4.72 -14.26 3.47
N SER A 41 -5.52 -14.28 4.51
CA SER A 41 -6.67 -13.38 4.64
C SER A 41 -6.22 -12.03 5.18
N LEU A 42 -6.66 -10.96 4.49
CA LEU A 42 -6.36 -9.58 4.85
C LEU A 42 -7.67 -8.83 5.09
N PRO A 43 -8.34 -9.09 6.22
CA PRO A 43 -9.70 -8.57 6.45
C PRO A 43 -9.77 -7.05 6.60
N ASN A 44 -8.63 -6.40 6.82
CA ASN A 44 -8.56 -4.96 7.01
C ASN A 44 -8.14 -4.21 5.74
N VAL A 45 -7.97 -4.92 4.62
CA VAL A 45 -7.52 -4.31 3.37
C VAL A 45 -8.55 -4.57 2.28
N SER A 46 -9.13 -3.49 1.74
CA SER A 46 -10.11 -3.61 0.65
C SER A 46 -9.43 -4.05 -0.64
N SER A 47 -10.22 -4.61 -1.57
CA SER A 47 -9.72 -5.05 -2.88
C SER A 47 -9.05 -3.92 -3.64
N THR A 48 -9.67 -2.74 -3.65
CA THR A 48 -9.13 -1.57 -4.34
C THR A 48 -7.76 -1.18 -3.78
N ILE A 49 -7.63 -1.14 -2.46
CA ILE A 49 -6.39 -0.74 -1.81
C ILE A 49 -5.33 -1.84 -1.96
N LEU A 50 -5.72 -3.11 -1.84
CA LEU A 50 -4.78 -4.22 -2.02
C LEU A 50 -4.19 -4.21 -3.43
N ALA A 51 -5.01 -3.97 -4.45
CA ALA A 51 -4.54 -3.85 -5.83
C ALA A 51 -3.52 -2.72 -5.97
N LYS A 52 -3.76 -1.57 -5.31
CA LYS A 52 -2.83 -0.44 -5.33
C LYS A 52 -1.51 -0.78 -4.64
N VAL A 53 -1.55 -1.44 -3.51
CA VAL A 53 -0.34 -1.84 -2.78
C VAL A 53 0.50 -2.80 -3.64
N ILE A 54 -0.14 -3.77 -4.27
CA ILE A 54 0.53 -4.72 -5.16
C ILE A 54 1.20 -3.98 -6.33
N GLU A 55 0.49 -3.04 -6.95
CA GLU A 55 1.02 -2.24 -8.05
C GLU A 55 2.27 -1.45 -7.62
N TYR A 56 2.21 -0.82 -6.44
CA TYR A 56 3.33 -0.08 -5.89
C TYR A 56 4.56 -0.97 -5.70
N ILE A 57 4.38 -2.10 -5.03
CA ILE A 57 5.47 -3.02 -4.74
C ILE A 57 6.09 -3.53 -6.04
N LYS A 58 5.24 -3.93 -6.99
CA LYS A 58 5.70 -4.46 -8.27
C LYS A 58 6.53 -3.43 -9.04
N PHE A 59 6.06 -2.19 -9.10
CA PHE A 59 6.79 -1.11 -9.78
C PHE A 59 8.16 -0.89 -9.16
N HIS A 60 8.22 -0.79 -7.84
CA HIS A 60 9.49 -0.53 -7.14
C HIS A 60 10.45 -1.71 -7.21
N MET A 61 9.95 -2.93 -7.17
CA MET A 61 10.79 -4.12 -7.36
C MET A 61 11.40 -4.14 -8.75
N ASP A 62 10.59 -3.86 -9.78
CA ASP A 62 11.08 -3.82 -11.16
C ASP A 62 12.12 -2.72 -11.35
N ALA A 63 11.93 -1.59 -10.67
CA ALA A 63 12.89 -0.48 -10.75
C ALA A 63 14.23 -0.80 -10.10
N GLN A 64 14.26 -1.74 -9.15
CA GLN A 64 15.48 -2.14 -8.44
C GLN A 64 16.21 -3.30 -9.09
N LYS A 65 15.62 -3.93 -10.10
CA LYS A 65 16.23 -5.06 -10.78
C LYS A 65 17.42 -4.62 -11.62
N ASP A 66 18.44 -5.49 -11.69
CA ASP A 66 19.59 -5.27 -12.58
C ASP A 66 19.11 -5.13 -14.02
N GLY A 67 19.63 -4.13 -14.71
CA GLY A 67 19.24 -3.85 -16.09
C GLY A 67 17.96 -3.04 -16.23
N SER A 68 17.36 -2.60 -15.12
CA SER A 68 16.21 -1.71 -15.17
C SER A 68 16.59 -0.38 -15.83
N LYS A 69 15.70 0.10 -16.71
CA LYS A 69 15.88 1.39 -17.39
C LYS A 69 15.12 2.53 -16.71
N LYS A 70 14.47 2.26 -15.58
CA LYS A 70 13.71 3.28 -14.88
C LYS A 70 14.64 4.27 -14.20
N THR A 71 14.42 5.56 -14.48
CA THR A 71 15.20 6.65 -13.90
C THR A 71 14.61 7.07 -12.56
N SER A 72 15.41 7.81 -11.77
CA SER A 72 14.92 8.40 -10.52
C SER A 72 13.71 9.31 -10.76
N GLU A 73 13.69 10.03 -11.89
CA GLU A 73 12.59 10.89 -12.28
C GLU A 73 11.29 10.09 -12.56
N GLU A 74 11.44 8.95 -13.24
CA GLU A 74 10.29 8.07 -13.51
C GLU A 74 9.71 7.47 -12.24
N ILE A 75 10.57 7.07 -11.31
CA ILE A 75 10.17 6.53 -10.02
C ILE A 75 9.44 7.59 -9.21
N LYS A 76 9.99 8.80 -9.19
CA LYS A 76 9.35 9.92 -8.49
C LYS A 76 7.99 10.26 -9.10
N ALA A 77 7.91 10.28 -10.44
CA ALA A 77 6.65 10.56 -11.13
C ALA A 77 5.59 9.51 -10.81
N PHE A 78 5.99 8.24 -10.74
CA PHE A 78 5.08 7.16 -10.34
C PHE A 78 4.58 7.38 -8.91
N ASP A 79 5.48 7.67 -7.97
CA ASP A 79 5.12 7.87 -6.57
C ASP A 79 4.20 9.08 -6.40
N ASP A 80 4.49 10.18 -7.08
CA ASP A 80 3.67 11.40 -7.02
C ASP A 80 2.26 11.13 -7.54
N ASP A 81 2.15 10.41 -8.64
CA ASP A 81 0.86 10.03 -9.21
C ASP A 81 0.12 9.03 -8.32
N PHE A 82 0.86 8.10 -7.74
CA PHE A 82 0.29 7.05 -6.89
C PHE A 82 -0.42 7.61 -5.66
N VAL A 83 0.15 8.67 -5.06
CA VAL A 83 -0.44 9.31 -3.88
C VAL A 83 -1.41 10.44 -4.22
N ASN A 84 -1.57 10.75 -5.52
CA ASN A 84 -2.50 11.78 -5.98
C ASN A 84 -3.92 11.21 -6.04
N VAL A 85 -4.47 10.94 -4.87
CA VAL A 85 -5.80 10.34 -4.70
C VAL A 85 -6.56 11.16 -3.67
N GLY A 86 -7.86 10.92 -3.57
CA GLY A 86 -8.69 11.59 -2.57
C GLY A 86 -8.20 11.28 -1.15
N ILE A 87 -8.49 12.19 -0.24
CA ILE A 87 -8.06 12.06 1.17
C ILE A 87 -8.53 10.75 1.81
N PRO A 88 -9.79 10.30 1.65
CA PRO A 88 -10.20 9.02 2.21
C PRO A 88 -9.36 7.84 1.70
N THR A 89 -9.06 7.82 0.41
CA THR A 89 -8.24 6.77 -0.19
C THR A 89 -6.81 6.83 0.35
N LEU A 90 -6.26 8.03 0.48
CA LEU A 90 -4.91 8.20 1.02
C LEU A 90 -4.80 7.66 2.45
N PHE A 91 -5.79 7.95 3.30
CA PHE A 91 -5.80 7.42 4.66
C PHE A 91 -5.94 5.90 4.69
N GLU A 92 -6.75 5.33 3.80
CA GLU A 92 -6.84 3.87 3.67
C GLU A 92 -5.49 3.27 3.28
N MET A 93 -4.76 3.95 2.39
CA MET A 93 -3.42 3.52 1.99
C MET A 93 -2.44 3.57 3.16
N VAL A 94 -2.50 4.61 3.99
CA VAL A 94 -1.69 4.69 5.21
C VAL A 94 -1.98 3.51 6.13
N LEU A 95 -3.25 3.26 6.39
CA LEU A 95 -3.67 2.17 7.28
C LEU A 95 -3.25 0.81 6.74
N ALA A 96 -3.43 0.59 5.43
CA ALA A 96 -3.05 -0.66 4.80
C ALA A 96 -1.53 -0.86 4.83
N SER A 97 -0.75 0.19 4.55
CA SER A 97 0.71 0.15 4.58
C SER A 97 1.21 -0.19 5.98
N ASN A 98 0.58 0.37 7.00
CA ASN A 98 0.92 0.09 8.38
C ASN A 98 0.53 -1.34 8.77
N TYR A 99 -0.66 -1.77 8.41
CA TYR A 99 -1.15 -3.12 8.69
C TYR A 99 -0.27 -4.18 8.03
N LEU A 100 0.05 -4.00 6.75
CA LEU A 100 0.90 -4.91 5.98
C LEU A 100 2.38 -4.76 6.31
N ASN A 101 2.74 -3.67 6.95
CA ASN A 101 4.12 -3.32 7.29
C ASN A 101 5.02 -3.27 6.04
N VAL A 102 4.58 -2.48 5.06
CA VAL A 102 5.36 -2.14 3.86
C VAL A 102 5.97 -0.77 4.13
N LYS A 103 7.18 -0.76 4.66
CA LYS A 103 7.82 0.44 5.23
C LYS A 103 7.97 1.58 4.23
N SER A 104 8.40 1.29 3.02
CA SER A 104 8.59 2.34 1.99
C SER A 104 7.27 3.01 1.62
N LEU A 105 6.21 2.23 1.46
CA LEU A 105 4.89 2.76 1.16
C LEU A 105 4.32 3.54 2.33
N LEU A 106 4.53 3.06 3.54
CA LEU A 106 4.10 3.77 4.76
C LEU A 106 4.78 5.14 4.84
N SER A 107 6.10 5.19 4.59
CA SER A 107 6.85 6.45 4.58
C SER A 107 6.32 7.41 3.51
N LEU A 108 6.08 6.92 2.31
CA LEU A 108 5.56 7.73 1.20
C LEU A 108 4.19 8.33 1.54
N THR A 109 3.26 7.50 2.00
CA THR A 109 1.91 7.95 2.31
C THR A 109 1.87 8.89 3.51
N CYS A 110 2.64 8.59 4.56
CA CYS A 110 2.72 9.44 5.74
C CYS A 110 3.34 10.80 5.40
N ASN A 111 4.40 10.83 4.58
CA ASN A 111 5.01 12.08 4.15
C ASN A 111 4.04 12.92 3.32
N THR A 112 3.24 12.27 2.49
CA THR A 112 2.22 12.95 1.69
C THR A 112 1.19 13.62 2.59
N VAL A 113 0.70 12.91 3.60
CA VAL A 113 -0.25 13.47 4.58
C VAL A 113 0.39 14.63 5.34
N ALA A 114 1.64 14.48 5.79
CA ALA A 114 2.35 15.52 6.52
C ALA A 114 2.50 16.79 5.69
N ASN A 115 2.82 16.66 4.41
CA ASN A 115 2.95 17.81 3.51
C ASN A 115 1.61 18.52 3.30
N MET A 116 0.53 17.78 3.21
CA MET A 116 -0.81 18.35 3.09
C MET A 116 -1.19 19.14 4.35
N ILE A 117 -0.84 18.61 5.52
CA ILE A 117 -1.13 19.25 6.81
C ILE A 117 -0.34 20.55 6.97
N LYS A 118 0.94 20.55 6.56
CA LYS A 118 1.81 21.74 6.69
C LYS A 118 1.28 22.97 5.95
N THR A 119 0.54 22.78 4.88
CA THR A 119 0.07 23.86 4.03
C THR A 119 -1.33 24.35 4.40
N LYS A 120 -1.96 23.77 5.44
CA LYS A 120 -3.34 24.06 5.79
C LYS A 120 -3.50 24.51 7.23
N PRO A 121 -4.49 25.41 7.50
CA PRO A 121 -4.79 25.82 8.89
C PRO A 121 -5.28 24.62 9.72
N PRO A 122 -5.10 24.66 11.05
CA PRO A 122 -5.54 23.56 11.93
C PRO A 122 -7.01 23.19 11.80
N ALA A 123 -7.89 24.17 11.61
CA ALA A 123 -9.33 23.92 11.45
C ALA A 123 -9.61 23.11 10.19
N GLU A 124 -8.93 23.43 9.10
CA GLU A 124 -9.09 22.72 7.82
C GLU A 124 -8.56 21.30 7.93
N VAL A 125 -7.42 21.10 8.60
CA VAL A 125 -6.86 19.78 8.85
C VAL A 125 -7.84 18.90 9.61
N LYS A 126 -8.46 19.45 10.66
CA LYS A 126 -9.46 18.73 11.45
C LYS A 126 -10.65 18.29 10.59
N GLU A 127 -11.10 19.17 9.71
CA GLU A 127 -12.20 18.90 8.79
C GLU A 127 -11.85 17.76 7.81
N MET A 128 -10.62 17.76 7.31
CA MET A 128 -10.12 16.71 6.43
C MET A 128 -10.16 15.35 7.11
N PHE A 129 -9.71 15.25 8.36
CA PHE A 129 -9.73 14.01 9.12
C PHE A 129 -11.16 13.54 9.38
N THR A 130 -12.05 14.46 9.72
CA THR A 130 -13.46 14.14 9.95
C THR A 130 -14.12 13.59 8.69
N SER A 131 -13.89 14.24 7.54
CA SER A 131 -14.43 13.80 6.25
C SER A 131 -13.92 12.42 5.85
N ALA A 132 -12.62 12.17 6.04
CA ALA A 132 -12.01 10.87 5.74
C ALA A 132 -12.60 9.77 6.63
N LYS A 133 -12.80 10.06 7.91
CA LYS A 133 -13.40 9.11 8.85
C LYS A 133 -14.83 8.79 8.49
N GLN A 134 -15.61 9.80 8.08
CA GLN A 134 -17.01 9.61 7.67
C GLN A 134 -17.11 8.79 6.39
N ALA A 135 -16.22 9.05 5.42
CA ALA A 135 -16.19 8.32 4.15
C ALA A 135 -15.87 6.84 4.35
N LYS A 136 -15.20 6.50 5.44
CA LYS A 136 -14.79 5.15 5.77
C LYS A 136 -15.85 4.35 6.50
N ALA A 137 -16.77 5.03 7.12
CA ALA A 137 -17.81 4.42 7.95
C ALA A 137 -18.85 3.66 7.13
#